data_8491cd04049a0e8c646666e0ebb13dde
#
_entry.id   8491cd04049a0e8c646666e0ebb13dde
#
_cell.length_a   1.000
_cell.length_b   1.000
_cell.length_c   1.000
_cell.angle_alpha   90.00
_cell.angle_beta   90.00
_cell.angle_gamma   90.00
#
_symmetry.space_group_name_H-M   'P 1'
#
loop_
_entity.id
_entity.type
_entity.pdbx_description
1 polymer ?
#
loop_
_entity_poly.entity_id
_entity_poly.type
_entity_poly.pdbx_seq_one_letter_code
_entity_poly.pdbx_strand_id
1 'polypeptide(L)'
;MSILEVSNVSKSFGGVKANVDISMNVEKGRIVGLIGPNGSGKTTLFNSIVGTYPIDSGSIKFNDKEVSELPVPVIAKLGLLRTFQQTRIYGKLNCVENMLISHKASDSGFIFAKVPTELTEKAENILNFVGLYQKRNLRAGDLSFGQQKLLELAMALMNEPKMLLLDEPTAGINPTLINGIIDRLIKINKDYGITLLVIEHNMKVIM
;
A
#
# COMPACT_ATOMS: atom_id res chain seq x y z
N MET A 1 16.45 -1.02 -13.60
CA MET A 1 15.48 -0.09 -14.23
C MET A 1 14.63 0.48 -13.12
N SER A 2 14.57 1.81 -13.00
CA SER A 2 13.79 2.50 -11.96
C SER A 2 12.30 2.33 -12.22
N ILE A 3 11.50 2.07 -11.17
CA ILE A 3 10.04 2.06 -11.26
C ILE A 3 9.46 3.35 -10.69
N LEU A 4 10.16 3.98 -9.73
CA LEU A 4 9.80 5.26 -9.13
C LEU A 4 11.03 6.16 -9.14
N GLU A 5 10.87 7.36 -9.67
CA GLU A 5 11.86 8.42 -9.66
C GLU A 5 11.25 9.67 -9.03
N VAL A 6 11.89 10.16 -7.99
CA VAL A 6 11.55 11.41 -7.30
C VAL A 6 12.72 12.35 -7.50
N SER A 7 12.48 13.53 -8.07
CA SER A 7 13.54 14.47 -8.43
C SER A 7 13.24 15.86 -7.87
N ASN A 8 14.07 16.31 -6.92
CA ASN A 8 14.05 17.66 -6.32
C ASN A 8 12.68 18.06 -5.76
N VAL A 9 11.94 17.10 -5.21
CA VAL A 9 10.59 17.31 -4.70
C VAL A 9 10.61 18.10 -3.43
N SER A 10 9.85 19.19 -3.40
CA SER A 10 9.60 20.00 -2.21
C SER A 10 8.12 20.10 -1.92
N LYS A 11 7.78 20.13 -0.61
CA LYS A 11 6.41 20.31 -0.10
C LYS A 11 6.42 21.09 1.20
N SER A 12 5.58 22.13 1.25
CA SER A 12 5.40 22.97 2.43
C SER A 12 3.91 23.05 2.80
N PHE A 13 3.65 23.31 4.08
CA PHE A 13 2.32 23.56 4.61
C PHE A 13 2.38 24.86 5.42
N GLY A 14 1.80 25.93 4.88
CA GLY A 14 1.97 27.26 5.46
C GLY A 14 3.46 27.62 5.59
N GLY A 15 3.94 27.90 6.80
CA GLY A 15 5.35 28.22 7.07
C GLY A 15 6.27 27.00 7.29
N VAL A 16 5.73 25.78 7.30
CA VAL A 16 6.50 24.58 7.61
C VAL A 16 6.94 23.88 6.33
N LYS A 17 8.25 23.75 6.10
CA LYS A 17 8.83 22.97 5.00
C LYS A 17 8.90 21.50 5.41
N ALA A 18 7.99 20.69 4.92
CA ALA A 18 7.91 19.26 5.26
C ALA A 18 8.88 18.41 4.45
N ASN A 19 9.07 18.71 3.18
CA ASN A 19 10.09 18.12 2.30
C ASN A 19 10.81 19.25 1.56
N VAL A 20 12.12 19.14 1.40
CA VAL A 20 12.95 20.12 0.70
C VAL A 20 13.92 19.37 -0.19
N ASP A 21 13.78 19.57 -1.50
CA ASP A 21 14.72 19.08 -2.52
C ASP A 21 15.01 17.56 -2.42
N ILE A 22 13.96 16.77 -2.18
CA ILE A 22 14.09 15.32 -2.02
C ILE A 22 14.25 14.66 -3.37
N SER A 23 15.34 13.86 -3.50
CA SER A 23 15.57 13.03 -4.68
C SER A 23 15.84 11.58 -4.27
N MET A 24 15.15 10.64 -4.91
CA MET A 24 15.34 9.20 -4.69
C MET A 24 14.87 8.38 -5.88
N ASN A 25 15.48 7.20 -6.04
CA ASN A 25 15.09 6.23 -7.06
C ASN A 25 14.79 4.88 -6.40
N VAL A 26 13.75 4.20 -6.89
CA VAL A 26 13.42 2.83 -6.48
C VAL A 26 13.47 1.93 -7.71
N GLU A 27 14.30 0.90 -7.65
CA GLU A 27 14.40 -0.09 -8.72
C GLU A 27 13.23 -1.08 -8.66
N LYS A 28 12.77 -1.52 -9.84
CA LYS A 28 11.72 -2.53 -9.96
C LYS A 28 12.11 -3.84 -9.26
N GLY A 29 11.16 -4.44 -8.54
CA GLY A 29 11.34 -5.71 -7.85
C GLY A 29 12.18 -5.64 -6.59
N ARG A 30 12.48 -4.45 -6.07
CA ARG A 30 13.22 -4.27 -4.81
C ARG A 30 12.28 -4.02 -3.64
N ILE A 31 12.77 -4.34 -2.44
CA ILE A 31 12.22 -3.84 -1.17
C ILE A 31 13.16 -2.75 -0.69
N VAL A 32 12.64 -1.54 -0.54
CA VAL A 32 13.41 -0.36 -0.13
C VAL A 32 12.82 0.22 1.15
N GLY A 33 13.65 0.46 2.15
CA GLY A 33 13.27 1.10 3.41
C GLY A 33 13.52 2.61 3.38
N LEU A 34 12.53 3.40 3.77
CA LEU A 34 12.67 4.83 4.03
C LEU A 34 12.74 5.06 5.54
N ILE A 35 13.91 5.47 6.02
CA ILE A 35 14.21 5.61 7.45
C ILE A 35 14.38 7.09 7.80
N GLY A 36 14.02 7.44 9.02
CA GLY A 36 14.23 8.78 9.56
C GLY A 36 13.42 9.00 10.85
N PRO A 37 13.72 10.05 11.63
CA PRO A 37 13.00 10.35 12.86
C PRO A 37 11.53 10.72 12.58
N ASN A 38 10.69 10.69 13.64
CA ASN A 38 9.33 11.18 13.55
C ASN A 38 9.35 12.68 13.18
N GLY A 39 8.42 13.10 12.33
CA GLY A 39 8.36 14.47 11.84
C GLY A 39 9.33 14.82 10.70
N SER A 40 10.17 13.87 10.21
CA SER A 40 11.10 14.16 9.10
C SER A 40 10.46 14.20 7.70
N GLY A 41 9.14 14.18 7.59
CA GLY A 41 8.45 14.34 6.31
C GLY A 41 8.20 13.06 5.50
N LYS A 42 8.52 11.85 6.02
CA LYS A 42 8.35 10.57 5.30
C LYS A 42 6.92 10.34 4.82
N THR A 43 5.95 10.48 5.72
CA THR A 43 4.53 10.34 5.39
C THR A 43 4.05 11.43 4.42
N THR A 44 4.62 12.64 4.50
CA THR A 44 4.36 13.71 3.54
C THR A 44 4.86 13.32 2.16
N LEU A 45 6.08 12.79 2.05
CA LEU A 45 6.63 12.30 0.78
C LEU A 45 5.76 11.18 0.20
N PHE A 46 5.30 10.21 0.99
CA PHE A 46 4.38 9.18 0.54
C PHE A 46 3.07 9.76 0.02
N ASN A 47 2.49 10.73 0.73
CA ASN A 47 1.29 11.44 0.28
C ASN A 47 1.50 12.17 -1.06
N SER A 48 2.67 12.78 -1.26
CA SER A 48 3.02 13.45 -2.51
C SER A 48 3.20 12.44 -3.66
N ILE A 49 3.89 11.32 -3.40
CA ILE A 49 4.10 10.26 -4.41
C ILE A 49 2.78 9.68 -4.93
N VAL A 50 1.77 9.49 -4.07
CA VAL A 50 0.46 8.95 -4.48
C VAL A 50 -0.54 10.04 -4.89
N GLY A 51 -0.13 11.31 -4.98
CA GLY A 51 -0.98 12.40 -5.43
C GLY A 51 -2.01 12.90 -4.41
N THR A 52 -1.89 12.51 -3.13
CA THR A 52 -2.76 13.02 -2.05
C THR A 52 -2.44 14.49 -1.73
N TYR A 53 -1.16 14.85 -1.78
CA TYR A 53 -0.70 16.23 -1.64
C TYR A 53 0.00 16.66 -2.93
N PRO A 54 -0.40 17.76 -3.57
CA PRO A 54 0.36 18.33 -4.68
C PRO A 54 1.74 18.75 -4.19
N ILE A 55 2.77 18.52 -5.00
CA ILE A 55 4.13 19.01 -4.73
C ILE A 55 4.21 20.50 -5.03
N ASP A 56 5.14 21.21 -4.38
CA ASP A 56 5.37 22.64 -4.63
C ASP A 56 6.42 22.82 -5.75
N SER A 57 7.36 21.88 -5.89
CA SER A 57 8.36 21.84 -6.96
C SER A 57 8.93 20.43 -7.12
N GLY A 58 9.68 20.21 -8.22
CA GLY A 58 10.27 18.94 -8.57
C GLY A 58 9.39 18.09 -9.50
N SER A 59 9.70 16.81 -9.61
CA SER A 59 8.92 15.87 -10.41
C SER A 59 8.89 14.48 -9.80
N ILE A 60 7.82 13.73 -10.08
CA ILE A 60 7.66 12.32 -9.67
C ILE A 60 7.25 11.52 -10.89
N LYS A 61 8.08 10.52 -11.24
CA LYS A 61 7.77 9.58 -12.32
C LYS A 61 7.53 8.19 -11.77
N PHE A 62 6.50 7.53 -12.26
CA PHE A 62 6.20 6.14 -11.98
C PHE A 62 6.12 5.35 -13.28
N ASN A 63 7.02 4.35 -13.43
CA ASN A 63 7.12 3.53 -14.63
C ASN A 63 7.24 4.41 -15.90
N ASP A 64 8.21 5.33 -15.87
CA ASP A 64 8.54 6.34 -16.89
C ASP A 64 7.46 7.38 -17.19
N LYS A 65 6.33 7.36 -16.46
CA LYS A 65 5.24 8.34 -16.61
C LYS A 65 5.30 9.40 -15.51
N GLU A 66 5.22 10.67 -15.91
CA GLU A 66 5.06 11.77 -14.97
C GLU A 66 3.72 11.64 -14.22
N VAL A 67 3.75 11.68 -12.89
CA VAL A 67 2.56 11.50 -12.03
C VAL A 67 2.36 12.62 -11.03
N SER A 68 3.22 13.62 -10.99
CA SER A 68 3.22 14.71 -10.00
C SER A 68 1.88 15.45 -9.86
N GLU A 69 1.15 15.59 -10.97
CA GLU A 69 -0.12 16.33 -11.01
C GLU A 69 -1.33 15.41 -11.21
N LEU A 70 -1.12 14.08 -11.23
CA LEU A 70 -2.20 13.14 -11.44
C LEU A 70 -3.01 12.92 -10.15
N PRO A 71 -4.33 12.82 -10.24
CA PRO A 71 -5.16 12.49 -9.09
C PRO A 71 -4.95 11.04 -8.62
N VAL A 72 -5.12 10.82 -7.32
CA VAL A 72 -4.94 9.51 -6.65
C VAL A 72 -5.56 8.32 -7.44
N PRO A 73 -6.81 8.38 -7.94
CA PRO A 73 -7.41 7.26 -8.66
C PRO A 73 -6.67 6.90 -9.95
N VAL A 74 -6.08 7.90 -10.64
CA VAL A 74 -5.31 7.68 -11.87
C VAL A 74 -3.99 7.00 -11.54
N ILE A 75 -3.28 7.49 -10.52
CA ILE A 75 -2.02 6.89 -10.03
C ILE A 75 -2.27 5.44 -9.58
N ALA A 76 -3.35 5.19 -8.84
CA ALA A 76 -3.74 3.84 -8.43
C ALA A 76 -4.02 2.91 -9.63
N LYS A 77 -4.68 3.42 -10.69
CA LYS A 77 -4.91 2.66 -11.93
C LYS A 77 -3.59 2.30 -12.65
N LEU A 78 -2.52 3.09 -12.51
CA LEU A 78 -1.20 2.76 -13.05
C LEU A 78 -0.51 1.63 -12.27
N GLY A 79 -0.99 1.30 -11.07
CA GLY A 79 -0.49 0.22 -10.22
C GLY A 79 0.39 0.69 -9.06
N LEU A 80 0.39 1.98 -8.74
CA LEU A 80 1.03 2.52 -7.54
C LEU A 80 -0.01 2.67 -6.44
N LEU A 81 0.07 1.84 -5.41
CA LEU A 81 -0.86 1.85 -4.30
C LEU A 81 -0.14 2.13 -2.97
N ARG A 82 -0.89 2.61 -1.99
CA ARG A 82 -0.40 2.85 -0.64
C ARG A 82 -1.35 2.24 0.39
N THR A 83 -0.80 1.60 1.43
CA THR A 83 -1.51 1.34 2.67
C THR A 83 -1.43 2.56 3.59
N PHE A 84 -2.35 2.67 4.53
CA PHE A 84 -2.38 3.79 5.48
C PHE A 84 -1.87 3.34 6.84
N GLN A 85 -1.33 4.28 7.63
CA GLN A 85 -0.92 4.03 9.01
C GLN A 85 -2.08 3.52 9.87
N GLN A 86 -3.27 4.12 9.71
CA GLN A 86 -4.51 3.60 10.29
C GLN A 86 -5.17 2.62 9.33
N THR A 87 -5.49 1.43 9.81
CA THR A 87 -6.12 0.37 9.02
C THR A 87 -7.49 0.83 8.49
N ARG A 88 -7.65 0.75 7.17
CA ARG A 88 -8.89 1.15 6.48
C ARG A 88 -9.64 -0.08 5.99
N ILE A 89 -10.41 -0.68 6.90
CA ILE A 89 -11.27 -1.83 6.61
C ILE A 89 -12.73 -1.48 6.89
N TYR A 90 -13.63 -2.16 6.23
CA TYR A 90 -15.07 -2.08 6.50
C TYR A 90 -15.43 -3.07 7.59
N GLY A 91 -15.37 -2.65 8.86
CA GLY A 91 -15.49 -3.54 10.03
C GLY A 91 -16.80 -4.34 10.11
N LYS A 92 -17.90 -3.84 9.52
CA LYS A 92 -19.20 -4.54 9.49
C LYS A 92 -19.29 -5.62 8.41
N LEU A 93 -18.42 -5.57 7.40
CA LEU A 93 -18.33 -6.53 6.32
C LEU A 93 -17.39 -7.67 6.70
N ASN A 94 -17.57 -8.86 6.10
CA ASN A 94 -16.64 -9.97 6.26
C ASN A 94 -15.35 -9.74 5.42
N CYS A 95 -14.35 -10.64 5.58
CA CYS A 95 -13.08 -10.48 4.88
C CYS A 95 -13.26 -10.54 3.36
N VAL A 96 -14.05 -11.48 2.82
CA VAL A 96 -14.28 -11.59 1.38
C VAL A 96 -14.96 -10.34 0.83
N GLU A 97 -15.98 -9.82 1.53
CA GLU A 97 -16.66 -8.58 1.12
C GLU A 97 -15.70 -7.38 1.11
N ASN A 98 -14.80 -7.27 2.09
CA ASN A 98 -13.74 -6.26 2.10
C ASN A 98 -12.84 -6.37 0.86
N MET A 99 -12.44 -7.59 0.48
CA MET A 99 -11.64 -7.84 -0.71
C MET A 99 -12.36 -7.40 -1.98
N LEU A 100 -13.62 -7.82 -2.14
CA LEU A 100 -14.43 -7.53 -3.31
C LEU A 100 -14.67 -6.03 -3.51
N ILE A 101 -14.97 -5.30 -2.40
CA ILE A 101 -15.22 -3.86 -2.45
C ILE A 101 -13.93 -3.06 -2.76
N SER A 102 -12.76 -3.59 -2.41
CA SER A 102 -11.47 -2.96 -2.68
C SER A 102 -11.00 -3.14 -4.12
N HIS A 103 -11.58 -4.10 -4.85
CA HIS A 103 -11.23 -4.31 -6.25
C HIS A 103 -11.66 -3.12 -7.10
N LYS A 104 -10.80 -2.72 -8.03
CA LYS A 104 -11.12 -1.69 -9.02
C LYS A 104 -12.42 -2.08 -9.73
N ALA A 105 -13.51 -1.41 -9.42
CA ALA A 105 -14.70 -1.51 -10.23
C ALA A 105 -14.30 -1.06 -11.64
N SER A 106 -14.38 -1.95 -12.62
CA SER A 106 -14.46 -1.52 -14.01
C SER A 106 -15.65 -0.54 -14.09
N ASP A 107 -15.55 0.49 -14.89
CA ASP A 107 -16.47 1.64 -15.01
C ASP A 107 -17.97 1.30 -15.24
N SER A 108 -18.37 0.07 -15.09
CA SER A 108 -19.75 -0.44 -15.27
C SER A 108 -20.29 -1.04 -13.98
N GLY A 109 -20.99 -0.19 -13.25
CA GLY A 109 -22.18 -0.51 -12.45
C GLY A 109 -22.28 -1.83 -11.66
N PHE A 110 -21.29 -2.20 -10.84
CA PHE A 110 -21.35 -3.39 -9.97
C PHE A 110 -22.41 -3.30 -8.83
N ILE A 111 -23.14 -2.19 -8.72
CA ILE A 111 -24.09 -1.97 -7.60
C ILE A 111 -25.24 -2.99 -7.60
N PHE A 112 -25.51 -3.66 -8.73
CA PHE A 112 -26.59 -4.64 -8.88
C PHE A 112 -26.20 -5.92 -9.64
N ALA A 113 -24.93 -6.10 -10.01
CA ALA A 113 -24.48 -7.29 -10.73
C ALA A 113 -24.01 -8.38 -9.76
N LYS A 114 -24.31 -9.63 -10.11
CA LYS A 114 -23.76 -10.80 -9.39
C LYS A 114 -22.23 -10.77 -9.47
N VAL A 115 -21.56 -10.85 -8.31
CA VAL A 115 -20.09 -10.89 -8.26
C VAL A 115 -19.57 -12.08 -9.07
N PRO A 116 -18.64 -11.89 -10.01
CA PRO A 116 -18.06 -12.99 -10.77
C PRO A 116 -17.38 -14.01 -9.84
N THR A 117 -17.58 -15.30 -10.10
CA THR A 117 -16.98 -16.38 -9.32
C THR A 117 -15.44 -16.26 -9.29
N GLU A 118 -14.83 -15.94 -10.43
CA GLU A 118 -13.37 -15.73 -10.56
C GLU A 118 -12.83 -14.65 -9.59
N LEU A 119 -13.60 -13.59 -9.36
CA LEU A 119 -13.19 -12.52 -8.44
C LEU A 119 -13.25 -12.99 -6.98
N THR A 120 -14.25 -13.81 -6.65
CA THR A 120 -14.36 -14.43 -5.32
C THR A 120 -13.23 -15.42 -5.08
N GLU A 121 -12.92 -16.27 -6.06
CA GLU A 121 -11.79 -17.20 -6.00
C GLU A 121 -10.46 -16.46 -5.85
N LYS A 122 -10.25 -15.38 -6.59
CA LYS A 122 -9.08 -14.52 -6.43
C LYS A 122 -8.98 -13.97 -5.00
N ALA A 123 -10.07 -13.46 -4.46
CA ALA A 123 -10.12 -12.94 -3.09
C ALA A 123 -9.76 -14.05 -2.06
N GLU A 124 -10.33 -15.24 -2.20
CA GLU A 124 -10.05 -16.37 -1.31
C GLU A 124 -8.61 -16.85 -1.42
N ASN A 125 -8.03 -16.89 -2.62
CA ASN A 125 -6.62 -17.23 -2.83
C ASN A 125 -5.68 -16.23 -2.14
N ILE A 126 -5.95 -14.94 -2.26
CA ILE A 126 -5.16 -13.90 -1.58
C ILE A 126 -5.35 -13.98 -0.05
N LEU A 127 -6.57 -14.23 0.45
CA LEU A 127 -6.83 -14.45 1.87
C LEU A 127 -6.08 -15.68 2.40
N ASN A 128 -6.00 -16.74 1.60
CA ASN A 128 -5.19 -17.92 1.94
C ASN A 128 -3.70 -17.58 2.01
N PHE A 129 -3.19 -16.83 1.04
CA PHE A 129 -1.80 -16.37 1.02
C PHE A 129 -1.43 -15.55 2.26
N VAL A 130 -2.29 -14.62 2.70
CA VAL A 130 -2.04 -13.84 3.92
C VAL A 130 -2.37 -14.60 5.21
N GLY A 131 -2.93 -15.82 5.13
CA GLY A 131 -3.26 -16.66 6.29
C GLY A 131 -4.60 -16.32 6.96
N LEU A 132 -5.53 -15.71 6.22
CA LEU A 132 -6.86 -15.33 6.70
C LEU A 132 -7.99 -16.20 6.12
N TYR A 133 -7.69 -17.23 5.32
CA TYR A 133 -8.71 -18.04 4.66
C TYR A 133 -9.74 -18.64 5.63
N GLN A 134 -9.31 -19.17 6.76
CA GLN A 134 -10.20 -19.75 7.77
C GLN A 134 -11.13 -18.71 8.43
N LYS A 135 -10.79 -17.43 8.29
CA LYS A 135 -11.55 -16.29 8.84
C LYS A 135 -12.28 -15.49 7.76
N ARG A 136 -12.32 -15.99 6.51
CA ARG A 136 -12.83 -15.24 5.37
C ARG A 136 -14.28 -14.75 5.52
N ASN A 137 -15.10 -15.50 6.29
CA ASN A 137 -16.50 -15.18 6.58
C ASN A 137 -16.68 -14.40 7.90
N LEU A 138 -15.59 -14.16 8.67
CA LEU A 138 -15.64 -13.39 9.90
C LEU A 138 -15.73 -11.89 9.57
N ARG A 139 -16.47 -11.12 10.36
CA ARG A 139 -16.49 -9.66 10.23
C ARG A 139 -15.08 -9.11 10.43
N ALA A 140 -14.68 -8.19 9.57
CA ALA A 140 -13.32 -7.62 9.64
C ALA A 140 -13.06 -6.89 10.97
N GLY A 141 -14.09 -6.31 11.57
CA GLY A 141 -14.01 -5.67 12.89
C GLY A 141 -13.69 -6.62 14.05
N ASP A 142 -13.99 -7.93 13.88
CA ASP A 142 -13.74 -8.96 14.91
C ASP A 142 -12.33 -9.58 14.80
N LEU A 143 -11.58 -9.18 13.78
CA LEU A 143 -10.18 -9.57 13.62
C LEU A 143 -9.30 -8.85 14.64
N SER A 144 -8.21 -9.52 15.10
CA SER A 144 -7.17 -8.82 15.84
C SER A 144 -6.51 -7.74 14.99
N PHE A 145 -5.91 -6.73 15.62
CA PHE A 145 -5.27 -5.62 14.89
C PHE A 145 -4.25 -6.10 13.83
N GLY A 146 -3.40 -7.07 14.16
CA GLY A 146 -2.47 -7.67 13.20
C GLY A 146 -3.17 -8.36 12.04
N GLN A 147 -4.30 -9.03 12.28
CA GLN A 147 -5.11 -9.65 11.22
C GLN A 147 -5.80 -8.60 10.34
N GLN A 148 -6.23 -7.47 10.92
CA GLN A 148 -6.76 -6.35 10.15
C GLN A 148 -5.70 -5.75 9.22
N LYS A 149 -4.45 -5.63 9.67
CA LYS A 149 -3.32 -5.21 8.83
C LYS A 149 -3.05 -6.19 7.68
N LEU A 150 -3.15 -7.50 7.94
CA LEU A 150 -3.04 -8.51 6.89
C LEU A 150 -4.21 -8.43 5.89
N LEU A 151 -5.42 -8.14 6.35
CA LEU A 151 -6.57 -7.93 5.47
C LEU A 151 -6.38 -6.69 4.60
N GLU A 152 -5.90 -5.57 5.16
CA GLU A 152 -5.58 -4.35 4.39
C GLU A 152 -4.55 -4.64 3.30
N LEU A 153 -3.50 -5.40 3.62
CA LEU A 153 -2.51 -5.83 2.65
C LEU A 153 -3.14 -6.69 1.54
N ALA A 154 -4.00 -7.63 1.91
CA ALA A 154 -4.74 -8.47 0.97
C ALA A 154 -5.64 -7.64 0.03
N MET A 155 -6.35 -6.65 0.57
CA MET A 155 -7.17 -5.71 -0.22
C MET A 155 -6.34 -4.94 -1.25
N ALA A 156 -5.13 -4.51 -0.90
CA ALA A 156 -4.22 -3.87 -1.85
C ALA A 156 -3.80 -4.82 -2.98
N LEU A 157 -3.54 -6.10 -2.67
CA LEU A 157 -3.15 -7.13 -3.65
C LEU A 157 -4.27 -7.47 -4.65
N MET A 158 -5.55 -7.28 -4.29
CA MET A 158 -6.68 -7.48 -5.23
C MET A 158 -6.53 -6.66 -6.51
N ASN A 159 -5.83 -5.52 -6.44
CA ASN A 159 -5.65 -4.59 -7.55
C ASN A 159 -4.36 -4.83 -8.35
N GLU A 160 -3.63 -5.92 -8.08
CA GLU A 160 -2.39 -6.31 -8.78
C GLU A 160 -1.40 -5.14 -8.92
N PRO A 161 -0.98 -4.54 -7.79
CA PRO A 161 -0.11 -3.39 -7.84
C PRO A 161 1.26 -3.75 -8.41
N LYS A 162 1.87 -2.80 -9.11
CA LYS A 162 3.28 -2.91 -9.52
C LYS A 162 4.21 -2.47 -8.39
N MET A 163 3.72 -1.57 -7.54
CA MET A 163 4.43 -1.04 -6.39
C MET A 163 3.47 -0.74 -5.24
N LEU A 164 3.87 -1.10 -4.03
CA LEU A 164 3.17 -0.76 -2.78
C LEU A 164 4.05 0.14 -1.91
N LEU A 165 3.46 1.23 -1.45
CA LEU A 165 3.99 2.08 -0.39
C LEU A 165 3.37 1.64 0.93
N LEU A 166 4.18 1.22 1.88
CA LEU A 166 3.76 0.69 3.18
C LEU A 166 4.21 1.64 4.30
N ASP A 167 3.24 2.23 4.99
CA ASP A 167 3.50 3.20 6.07
C ASP A 167 3.37 2.49 7.42
N GLU A 168 4.52 2.17 8.03
CA GLU A 168 4.65 1.47 9.31
C GLU A 168 3.80 0.17 9.38
N PRO A 169 4.00 -0.80 8.47
CA PRO A 169 3.17 -2.00 8.41
C PRO A 169 3.23 -2.86 9.67
N THR A 170 4.24 -2.68 10.53
CA THR A 170 4.38 -3.43 11.78
C THR A 170 4.03 -2.63 13.04
N ALA A 171 3.65 -1.35 12.91
CA ALA A 171 3.31 -0.51 14.05
C ALA A 171 2.11 -1.05 14.83
N GLY A 172 2.25 -1.13 16.16
CA GLY A 172 1.18 -1.61 17.06
C GLY A 172 0.93 -3.12 17.01
N ILE A 173 1.77 -3.89 16.33
CA ILE A 173 1.64 -5.35 16.22
C ILE A 173 2.45 -6.05 17.29
N ASN A 174 1.89 -7.13 17.84
CA ASN A 174 2.61 -7.97 18.77
C ASN A 174 3.92 -8.49 18.13
N PRO A 175 5.07 -8.37 18.82
CA PRO A 175 6.38 -8.81 18.30
C PRO A 175 6.41 -10.23 17.73
N THR A 176 5.60 -11.15 18.28
CA THR A 176 5.51 -12.54 17.79
C THR A 176 4.90 -12.64 16.39
N LEU A 177 4.10 -11.65 15.97
CA LEU A 177 3.43 -11.63 14.66
C LEU A 177 4.22 -10.84 13.61
N ILE A 178 5.20 -10.03 14.02
CA ILE A 178 5.99 -9.19 13.12
C ILE A 178 6.70 -10.05 12.05
N ASN A 179 7.36 -11.13 12.45
CA ASN A 179 8.04 -12.03 11.52
C ASN A 179 7.08 -12.57 10.45
N GLY A 180 5.85 -12.92 10.86
CA GLY A 180 4.84 -13.37 9.91
C GLY A 180 4.44 -12.33 8.88
N ILE A 181 4.46 -11.04 9.21
CA ILE A 181 4.21 -9.95 8.27
C ILE A 181 5.41 -9.76 7.35
N ILE A 182 6.63 -9.75 7.90
CA ILE A 182 7.87 -9.64 7.13
C ILE A 182 7.94 -10.76 6.07
N ASP A 183 7.70 -12.01 6.47
CA ASP A 183 7.70 -13.15 5.55
C ASP A 183 6.70 -12.95 4.40
N ARG A 184 5.52 -12.39 4.68
CA ARG A 184 4.53 -12.09 3.64
C ARG A 184 4.96 -10.98 2.72
N LEU A 185 5.58 -9.91 3.24
CA LEU A 185 6.12 -8.83 2.41
C LEU A 185 7.24 -9.34 1.49
N ILE A 186 8.12 -10.20 2.00
CA ILE A 186 9.17 -10.84 1.19
C ILE A 186 8.54 -11.73 0.10
N LYS A 187 7.53 -12.51 0.41
CA LYS A 187 6.82 -13.33 -0.57
C LYS A 187 6.07 -12.49 -1.60
N ILE A 188 5.42 -11.40 -1.20
CA ILE A 188 4.79 -10.45 -2.14
C ILE A 188 5.82 -9.93 -3.14
N ASN A 189 6.99 -9.56 -2.69
CA ASN A 189 8.04 -9.10 -3.58
C ASN A 189 8.56 -10.21 -4.50
N LYS A 190 8.87 -11.41 -3.95
CA LYS A 190 9.47 -12.52 -4.71
C LYS A 190 8.50 -13.22 -5.64
N ASP A 191 7.30 -13.56 -5.14
CA ASP A 191 6.35 -14.43 -5.84
C ASP A 191 5.45 -13.63 -6.80
N TYR A 192 5.11 -12.38 -6.44
CA TYR A 192 4.28 -11.49 -7.26
C TYR A 192 5.06 -10.42 -8.00
N GLY A 193 6.38 -10.31 -7.75
CA GLY A 193 7.25 -9.31 -8.41
C GLY A 193 6.92 -7.85 -8.05
N ILE A 194 6.18 -7.63 -6.95
CA ILE A 194 5.73 -6.30 -6.52
C ILE A 194 6.89 -5.57 -5.85
N THR A 195 7.15 -4.34 -6.28
CA THR A 195 8.14 -3.46 -5.63
C THR A 195 7.56 -2.91 -4.33
N LEU A 196 8.34 -2.88 -3.26
CA LEU A 196 7.90 -2.36 -1.96
C LEU A 196 8.76 -1.17 -1.54
N LEU A 197 8.11 -0.07 -1.14
CA LEU A 197 8.75 1.05 -0.46
C LEU A 197 8.12 1.16 0.94
N VAL A 198 8.92 0.96 1.97
CA VAL A 198 8.44 0.78 3.35
C VAL A 198 8.99 1.88 4.25
N ILE A 199 8.11 2.62 4.91
CA ILE A 199 8.49 3.44 6.08
C ILE A 199 8.45 2.54 7.30
N GLU A 200 9.58 2.42 8.00
CA GLU A 200 9.67 1.65 9.24
C GLU A 200 10.67 2.25 10.20
N HIS A 201 10.38 2.07 11.47
CA HIS A 201 11.29 2.43 12.57
C HIS A 201 11.96 1.19 13.17
N ASN A 202 11.40 0.01 12.90
CA ASN A 202 11.93 -1.26 13.37
C ASN A 202 12.99 -1.79 12.39
N MET A 203 14.26 -1.69 12.77
CA MET A 203 15.39 -2.13 11.94
C MET A 203 15.34 -3.60 11.52
N LYS A 204 14.68 -4.48 12.31
CA LYS A 204 14.50 -5.90 11.96
C LYS A 204 13.60 -6.11 10.73
N VAL A 205 12.80 -5.11 10.36
CA VAL A 205 11.92 -5.18 9.19
C VAL A 205 12.67 -4.76 7.91
N ILE A 206 13.74 -3.98 8.08
CA ILE A 206 14.48 -3.35 6.97
C ILE A 206 15.73 -4.17 6.60
N MET A 207 16.35 -4.84 7.55
CA MET A 207 17.52 -5.71 7.35
C MET A 207 17.11 -7.14 7.00
#